data_782bb6e3fa18b4fb4d7af656ee01f130
#
_entry.id   782bb6e3fa18b4fb4d7af656ee01f130
#
_cell.length_a   1.000
_cell.length_b   1.000
_cell.length_c   1.000
_cell.angle_alpha   90.00
_cell.angle_beta   90.00
_cell.angle_gamma   90.00
#
_symmetry.space_group_name_H-M   'P 1'
#
loop_
_entity.id
_entity.type
_entity.pdbx_description
1 polymer ?
#
loop_
_entity_poly.entity_id
_entity_poly.type
_entity_poly.pdbx_seq_one_letter_code
_entity_poly.pdbx_strand_id
1 'polypeptide(L)' 'MKNRHRSVKVLRRGDLARLTGCNLETIRYYENIGVMPEPPRSSKNYRVYDDRHVARLCFIMRARE' A
#
# COMPACT_ATOMS: atom_id res chain seq x y z
N MET A 1 -3.34 -14.17 24.01
CA MET A 1 -3.21 -13.99 23.33
C MET A 1 -3.16 -13.50 22.54
N LYS A 2 -3.10 -13.41 22.48
CA LYS A 2 -3.08 -13.04 21.69
C LYS A 2 -2.89 -12.75 20.65
N ASN A 3 -2.88 -12.73 20.32
CA ASN A 3 -2.78 -12.58 19.25
C ASN A 3 -2.46 -12.14 18.52
N ARG A 4 -2.28 -12.34 18.59
CA ARG A 4 -1.98 -12.02 17.84
C ARG A 4 -1.75 -11.94 16.81
N HIS A 5 -1.83 -12.21 16.51
CA HIS A 5 -1.80 -12.30 15.43
C HIS A 5 -2.00 -11.42 14.68
N ARG A 6 -1.70 -11.13 14.65
CA ARG A 6 -1.93 -10.36 13.96
C ARG A 6 -2.44 -10.24 12.94
N SER A 7 -2.72 -10.23 13.20
CA SER A 7 -3.66 -10.30 12.17
C SER A 7 -3.27 -9.45 11.00
N VAL A 8 -3.30 -10.05 9.87
CA VAL A 8 -2.95 -9.38 8.65
C VAL A 8 -4.07 -8.43 8.32
N LYS A 9 -3.82 -7.17 8.51
CA LYS A 9 -4.79 -6.17 8.17
C LYS A 9 -4.76 -5.94 6.67
N VAL A 10 -5.89 -6.15 6.03
CA VAL A 10 -6.02 -5.94 4.60
C VAL A 10 -6.22 -4.45 4.35
N LEU A 11 -5.32 -3.86 3.60
CA LEU A 11 -5.39 -2.44 3.28
C LEU A 11 -5.86 -2.23 1.85
N ARG A 12 -6.69 -1.23 1.67
CA ARG A 12 -7.09 -0.77 0.36
C ARG A 12 -6.23 0.42 -0.02
N ARG A 13 -6.34 0.86 -1.27
CA ARG A 13 -5.55 2.00 -1.72
C ARG A 13 -5.87 3.25 -0.90
N GLY A 14 -7.13 3.43 -0.52
CA GLY A 14 -7.52 4.56 0.32
C GLY A 14 -6.85 4.53 1.68
N ASP A 15 -6.70 3.33 2.25
CA ASP A 15 -6.01 3.16 3.53
C ASP A 15 -4.53 3.53 3.38
N LEU A 16 -3.95 3.08 2.28
CA LEU A 16 -2.55 3.36 2.00
C LEU A 16 -2.32 4.86 1.88
N ALA A 17 -3.22 5.55 1.19
CA ALA A 17 -3.15 6.99 1.04
C ALA A 17 -3.21 7.68 2.40
N ARG A 18 -4.14 7.24 3.24
CA ARG A 18 -4.32 7.84 4.56
C ARG A 18 -3.11 7.64 5.45
N LEU A 19 -2.57 6.42 5.44
CA LEU A 19 -1.45 6.07 6.30
C LEU A 19 -0.16 6.80 5.92
N THR A 20 0.02 7.06 4.65
CA THR A 20 1.26 7.65 4.16
C THR A 20 1.17 9.14 3.87
N GLY A 21 -0.03 9.66 3.75
CA GLY A 21 -0.22 11.04 3.33
C GLY A 21 -0.06 11.28 1.85
N CYS A 22 0.05 10.19 1.08
CA CYS A 22 0.19 10.28 -0.37
C CYS A 22 -1.17 10.23 -1.02
N ASN A 23 -1.41 11.02 -2.05
CA ASN A 23 -2.74 11.02 -2.63
C ASN A 23 -2.92 9.83 -3.59
N LEU A 24 -4.18 9.50 -3.81
CA LEU A 24 -4.53 8.30 -4.59
C LEU A 24 -3.99 8.32 -6.00
N GLU A 25 -4.03 9.47 -6.64
CA GLU A 25 -3.54 9.59 -8.01
C GLU A 25 -2.05 9.30 -8.10
N THR A 26 -1.31 9.79 -7.12
CA THR A 26 0.13 9.57 -7.07
C THR A 26 0.45 8.10 -6.86
N ILE A 27 -0.32 7.42 -6.01
CA ILE A 27 -0.12 6.00 -5.78
C ILE A 27 -0.35 5.23 -7.09
N ARG A 28 -1.43 5.55 -7.80
CA ARG A 28 -1.72 4.90 -9.07
C ARG A 28 -0.60 5.14 -10.08
N TYR A 29 -0.09 6.35 -10.10
CA TYR A 29 1.01 6.69 -11.00
C TYR A 29 2.24 5.82 -10.72
N TYR A 30 2.60 5.69 -9.44
CA TYR A 30 3.76 4.87 -9.06
C TYR A 30 3.57 3.41 -9.44
N GLU A 31 2.35 2.90 -9.32
CA GLU A 31 2.06 1.55 -9.75
C GLU A 31 2.20 1.40 -11.26
N ASN A 32 1.72 2.39 -11.99
CA ASN A 32 1.76 2.34 -13.45
C ASN A 32 3.17 2.36 -14.00
N ILE A 33 4.06 3.11 -13.37
CA ILE A 33 5.45 3.19 -13.86
C ILE A 33 6.34 2.12 -13.23
N GLY A 34 5.77 1.26 -12.39
CA GLY A 34 6.52 0.13 -11.84
C GLY A 34 7.39 0.43 -10.64
N VAL A 35 7.32 1.63 -10.08
CA VAL A 35 8.09 2.00 -8.90
C VAL A 35 7.53 1.34 -7.65
N MET A 36 6.23 1.16 -7.62
CA MET A 36 5.54 0.40 -6.59
C MET A 36 5.17 -0.96 -7.16
N PRO A 37 5.39 -2.04 -6.41
CA PRO A 37 4.98 -3.34 -6.90
C PRO A 37 3.46 -3.39 -6.99
N GLU A 38 2.96 -4.09 -7.97
CA GLU A 38 1.53 -4.26 -8.12
C GLU A 38 1.03 -5.15 -7.00
N PRO A 39 -0.01 -4.76 -6.27
CA PRO A 39 -0.50 -5.58 -5.17
C PRO A 39 -1.28 -6.78 -5.69
N PRO A 40 -1.31 -7.86 -4.93
CA PRO A 40 -2.16 -8.97 -5.28
C PRO A 40 -3.63 -8.57 -5.17
N ARG A 41 -4.50 -9.35 -5.77
CA ARG A 41 -5.92 -9.10 -5.69
C ARG A 41 -6.57 -10.11 -4.77
N SER A 42 -7.60 -9.67 -4.07
CA SER A 42 -8.36 -10.56 -3.22
C SER A 42 -9.21 -11.48 -4.05
N SER A 43 -9.88 -12.42 -3.39
CA SER A 43 -10.81 -13.32 -4.07
C SER A 43 -11.96 -12.57 -4.73
N LYS A 44 -12.23 -11.36 -4.26
CA LYS A 44 -13.26 -10.51 -4.85
C LYS A 44 -12.70 -9.56 -5.89
N ASN A 45 -11.45 -9.75 -6.26
CA ASN A 45 -10.80 -9.05 -7.36
C ASN A 45 -10.52 -7.58 -7.10
N TYR A 46 -10.27 -7.20 -5.87
CA TYR A 46 -9.78 -5.86 -5.63
C TYR A 46 -8.40 -5.90 -5.00
N ARG A 47 -7.67 -4.80 -5.16
CA ARG A 47 -6.26 -4.74 -4.74
C ARG A 47 -6.14 -4.81 -3.23
N VAL A 48 -5.12 -5.55 -2.78
CA VAL A 48 -4.84 -5.75 -1.36
C VAL A 48 -3.42 -5.30 -1.09
N TYR A 49 -3.26 -4.36 -0.18
CA TYR A 49 -1.94 -3.83 0.17
C TYR A 49 -1.57 -4.29 1.57
N ASP A 50 -0.28 -4.29 1.86
CA ASP A 50 0.20 -4.67 3.19
C ASP A 50 1.33 -3.74 3.63
N ASP A 51 1.98 -4.09 4.74
CA ASP A 51 3.02 -3.26 5.32
C ASP A 51 4.18 -3.00 4.37
N ARG A 52 4.45 -3.93 3.48
CA ARG A 52 5.53 -3.74 2.51
C ARG A 52 5.22 -2.62 1.55
N HIS A 53 3.97 -2.48 1.18
CA HIS A 53 3.54 -1.38 0.31
C HIS A 53 3.64 -0.06 1.04
N VAL A 54 3.28 -0.03 2.31
CA VAL A 54 3.40 1.17 3.12
C VAL A 54 4.86 1.60 3.20
N ALA A 55 5.75 0.65 3.51
CA ALA A 55 7.17 0.95 3.64
C ALA A 55 7.76 1.44 2.32
N ARG A 56 7.38 0.79 1.24
CA ARG A 56 7.88 1.17 -0.09
C ARG A 56 7.44 2.58 -0.45
N LEU A 57 6.17 2.87 -0.22
CA LEU A 57 5.65 4.19 -0.56
C LEU A 57 6.30 5.27 0.29
N CYS A 58 6.51 5.02 1.56
CA CYS A 58 7.21 5.96 2.42
C CYS A 58 8.63 6.22 1.92
N PHE A 59 9.31 5.16 1.49
CA PHE A 59 10.65 5.28 0.93
C PHE A 59 10.64 6.16 -0.31
N ILE A 60 9.70 5.94 -1.20
CA ILE A 60 9.59 6.71 -2.44
C ILE A 60 9.35 8.19 -2.12
N MET A 61 8.46 8.45 -1.19
CA MET A 61 8.12 9.82 -0.83
C MET A 61 9.33 10.54 -0.24
N ARG A 62 10.13 9.85 0.57
CA ARG A 62 11.35 10.45 1.10
C ARG A 62 12.36 10.72 0.02
N ALA A 63 12.49 9.81 -0.93
CA ALA A 63 13.45 9.97 -2.00
C ALA A 63 13.15 11.17 -2.87
N ARG A 64 11.89 11.60 -2.89
CA ARG A 64 11.49 12.75 -3.69
C ARG A 64 11.78 14.08 -3.01
N GLU A 65 11.95 14.06 -1.73
CA GLU A 65 12.21 15.28 -0.99
C GLU A 65 13.61 15.84 -1.33
#